data_77b0a7bacfd1898786618670b6f5b53d
#
_entry.id   77b0a7bacfd1898786618670b6f5b53d
#
_cell.length_a   1.000
_cell.length_b   1.000
_cell.length_c   1.000
_cell.angle_alpha   90.00
_cell.angle_beta   90.00
_cell.angle_gamma   90.00
#
_symmetry.space_group_name_H-M   'P 1'
#
loop_
_entity.id
_entity.type
_entity.pdbx_description
1 polymer ?
#
loop_
_entity_poly.entity_id
_entity_poly.type
_entity_poly.pdbx_seq_one_letter_code
_entity_poly.pdbx_strand_id
1 'polypeptide(L)'
;MRITQKNIQRAYLNNLHRNMKQLATSNERMSSGRRLNRVSDNVSDAQRALTVRDKLQRSEQYLRNIDKLQLDLNGQETSLMQMNEIIARAQSLLVNAKSDTNGPSERDYLSESIVQLMNVQGVDRPVFAGIDGKTPIVLGDGAVSIHSLDVDTLVSPEITGQYIDIGLGLQFNGDNVKESSVVRSDTSPLEILGYGVDNGTPNNLIRVFQELSKGLKNNDLSGFESLSKKVSSAHDRLLVSLTDLGARNAYLDNTKN
;
A
#
# COMPACT_ATOMS: atom_id res chain seq x y z
N MET A 1 7.53 -63.71 55.02
CA MET A 1 6.30 -63.73 54.19
C MET A 1 5.43 -62.48 54.25
N ARG A 2 5.35 -61.69 55.33
CA ARG A 2 4.54 -60.44 55.39
C ARG A 2 4.99 -59.29 54.46
N ILE A 3 6.27 -59.22 54.13
CA ILE A 3 6.83 -58.17 53.24
C ILE A 3 6.39 -58.38 51.79
N THR A 4 6.30 -59.62 51.33
CA THR A 4 5.93 -60.00 49.96
C THR A 4 4.45 -59.70 49.65
N GLN A 5 3.55 -59.97 50.59
CA GLN A 5 2.11 -59.63 50.39
C GLN A 5 1.86 -58.15 50.32
N LYS A 6 2.53 -57.34 51.12
CA LYS A 6 2.42 -55.87 51.12
C LYS A 6 2.97 -55.28 49.80
N ASN A 7 4.02 -55.85 49.24
CA ASN A 7 4.56 -55.46 47.93
C ASN A 7 3.64 -55.84 46.79
N ILE A 8 3.01 -57.03 46.81
CA ILE A 8 2.04 -57.45 45.81
C ILE A 8 0.80 -56.52 45.82
N GLN A 9 0.28 -56.21 47.02
CA GLN A 9 -0.83 -55.27 47.13
C GLN A 9 -0.49 -53.85 46.62
N ARG A 10 0.69 -53.33 46.93
CA ARG A 10 1.16 -52.05 46.41
C ARG A 10 1.30 -52.07 44.88
N ALA A 11 1.89 -53.16 44.32
CA ALA A 11 2.02 -53.31 42.89
C ALA A 11 0.63 -53.37 42.21
N TYR A 12 -0.31 -54.07 42.77
CA TYR A 12 -1.69 -54.17 42.29
C TYR A 12 -2.38 -52.80 42.31
N LEU A 13 -2.31 -52.06 43.42
CA LEU A 13 -2.90 -50.72 43.54
C LEU A 13 -2.25 -49.75 42.56
N ASN A 14 -0.92 -49.78 42.38
CA ASN A 14 -0.22 -48.95 41.41
C ASN A 14 -0.67 -49.24 39.97
N ASN A 15 -0.83 -50.52 39.63
CA ASN A 15 -1.33 -50.91 38.31
C ASN A 15 -2.79 -50.47 38.11
N LEU A 16 -3.64 -50.62 39.12
CA LEU A 16 -5.02 -50.17 39.09
C LEU A 16 -5.10 -48.64 38.88
N HIS A 17 -4.33 -47.84 39.63
CA HIS A 17 -4.24 -46.41 39.45
C HIS A 17 -3.75 -46.03 38.06
N ARG A 18 -2.78 -46.72 37.49
CA ARG A 18 -2.27 -46.50 36.14
C ARG A 18 -3.37 -46.77 35.09
N ASN A 19 -4.09 -47.87 35.23
CA ASN A 19 -5.19 -48.22 34.33
C ASN A 19 -6.33 -47.23 34.39
N MET A 20 -6.73 -46.78 35.59
CA MET A 20 -7.75 -45.74 35.78
C MET A 20 -7.32 -44.41 35.16
N LYS A 21 -6.05 -44.01 35.32
CA LYS A 21 -5.53 -42.82 34.69
C LYS A 21 -5.52 -42.91 33.17
N GLN A 22 -5.16 -44.03 32.60
CA GLN A 22 -5.21 -44.28 31.15
C GLN A 22 -6.65 -44.20 30.61
N LEU A 23 -7.60 -44.79 31.33
CA LEU A 23 -9.01 -44.79 30.98
C LEU A 23 -9.60 -43.39 31.03
N ALA A 24 -9.29 -42.59 32.07
CA ALA A 24 -9.66 -41.22 32.19
C ALA A 24 -9.11 -40.35 31.04
N THR A 25 -7.82 -40.54 30.71
CA THR A 25 -7.17 -39.84 29.57
C THR A 25 -7.81 -40.23 28.23
N SER A 26 -8.15 -41.52 28.04
CA SER A 26 -8.81 -41.98 26.83
C SER A 26 -10.22 -41.40 26.69
N ASN A 27 -11.00 -41.36 27.79
CA ASN A 27 -12.32 -40.71 27.81
C ASN A 27 -12.23 -39.19 27.52
N GLU A 28 -11.25 -38.50 28.09
CA GLU A 28 -11.00 -37.09 27.85
C GLU A 28 -10.67 -36.84 26.37
N ARG A 29 -9.85 -37.67 25.75
CA ARG A 29 -9.53 -37.61 24.30
C ARG A 29 -10.74 -37.90 23.42
N MET A 30 -11.57 -38.88 23.77
CA MET A 30 -12.79 -39.22 23.04
C MET A 30 -13.80 -38.08 23.13
N SER A 31 -13.99 -37.51 24.32
CA SER A 31 -14.93 -36.40 24.56
C SER A 31 -14.51 -35.09 23.88
N SER A 32 -13.21 -34.79 23.88
CA SER A 32 -12.67 -33.56 23.27
C SER A 32 -12.43 -33.68 21.75
N GLY A 33 -12.34 -34.90 21.21
CA GLY A 33 -11.91 -35.16 19.82
C GLY A 33 -10.46 -34.78 19.57
N ARG A 34 -9.69 -34.43 20.61
CA ARG A 34 -8.31 -33.97 20.49
C ARG A 34 -7.32 -34.99 21.09
N ARG A 35 -6.22 -35.23 20.40
CA ARG A 35 -5.15 -36.13 20.89
C ARG A 35 -4.36 -35.52 22.07
N LEU A 36 -4.24 -34.18 22.06
CA LEU A 36 -3.53 -33.40 23.09
C LEU A 36 -4.53 -32.44 23.74
N ASN A 37 -4.84 -32.67 25.02
CA ASN A 37 -5.69 -31.77 25.80
C ASN A 37 -4.86 -30.89 26.74
N ARG A 38 -3.71 -31.37 27.18
CA ARG A 38 -2.77 -30.67 28.07
C ARG A 38 -1.34 -30.73 27.52
N VAL A 39 -0.58 -29.64 27.75
CA VAL A 39 0.84 -29.59 27.38
C VAL A 39 1.65 -30.73 28.02
N SER A 40 1.24 -31.16 29.25
CA SER A 40 1.86 -32.26 29.98
C SER A 40 1.65 -33.64 29.35
N ASP A 41 0.68 -33.82 28.44
CA ASP A 41 0.40 -35.13 27.83
C ASP A 41 1.54 -35.57 26.89
N ASN A 42 2.06 -34.62 26.11
CA ASN A 42 3.24 -34.78 25.28
C ASN A 42 3.85 -33.41 24.96
N VAL A 43 4.94 -33.08 25.64
CA VAL A 43 5.59 -31.77 25.50
C VAL A 43 6.11 -31.52 24.08
N SER A 44 6.69 -32.53 23.44
CA SER A 44 7.20 -32.40 22.07
C SER A 44 6.10 -32.12 21.05
N ASP A 45 5.00 -32.88 21.11
CA ASP A 45 3.85 -32.65 20.20
C ASP A 45 3.13 -31.32 20.50
N ALA A 46 3.04 -30.94 21.77
CA ALA A 46 2.48 -29.65 22.16
C ALA A 46 3.32 -28.48 21.63
N GLN A 47 4.64 -28.57 21.72
CA GLN A 47 5.55 -27.55 21.17
C GLN A 47 5.41 -27.43 19.64
N ARG A 48 5.32 -28.58 18.94
CA ARG A 48 5.07 -28.59 17.48
C ARG A 48 3.73 -27.95 17.14
N ALA A 49 2.67 -28.29 17.88
CA ALA A 49 1.34 -27.71 17.68
C ALA A 49 1.31 -26.18 17.89
N LEU A 50 2.02 -25.67 18.91
CA LEU A 50 2.17 -24.24 19.14
C LEU A 50 2.94 -23.55 18.01
N THR A 51 4.05 -24.15 17.56
CA THR A 51 4.83 -23.62 16.42
C THR A 51 4.01 -23.56 15.13
N VAL A 52 3.20 -24.61 14.86
CA VAL A 52 2.31 -24.62 13.68
C VAL A 52 1.21 -23.58 13.79
N ARG A 53 0.62 -23.41 14.98
CA ARG A 53 -0.39 -22.35 15.22
C ARG A 53 0.19 -20.95 15.04
N ASP A 54 1.38 -20.71 15.56
CA ASP A 54 2.08 -19.42 15.38
C ASP A 54 2.33 -19.13 13.88
N LYS A 55 2.82 -20.13 13.14
CA LYS A 55 2.98 -20.00 11.69
C LYS A 55 1.66 -19.73 10.96
N LEU A 56 0.59 -20.43 11.34
CA LEU A 56 -0.74 -20.22 10.76
C LEU A 56 -1.25 -18.79 11.02
N GLN A 57 -1.13 -18.31 12.25
CA GLN A 57 -1.54 -16.94 12.59
C GLN A 57 -0.75 -15.88 11.82
N ARG A 58 0.56 -16.09 11.65
CA ARG A 58 1.39 -15.21 10.80
C ARG A 58 0.95 -15.24 9.35
N SER A 59 0.71 -16.43 8.79
CA SER A 59 0.23 -16.58 7.42
C SER A 59 -1.12 -15.87 7.21
N GLU A 60 -2.06 -16.04 8.15
CA GLU A 60 -3.34 -15.33 8.11
C GLU A 60 -3.17 -13.81 8.20
N GLN A 61 -2.19 -13.33 9.00
CA GLN A 61 -1.88 -11.91 9.05
C GLN A 61 -1.31 -11.39 7.72
N TYR A 62 -0.42 -12.14 7.08
CA TYR A 62 0.11 -11.78 5.77
C TYR A 62 -0.97 -11.74 4.69
N LEU A 63 -1.91 -12.69 4.70
CA LEU A 63 -3.05 -12.66 3.79
C LEU A 63 -3.91 -11.40 3.99
N ARG A 64 -4.21 -11.03 5.23
CA ARG A 64 -4.92 -9.77 5.52
C ARG A 64 -4.13 -8.54 5.07
N ASN A 65 -2.81 -8.53 5.22
CA ASN A 65 -1.96 -7.45 4.74
C ASN A 65 -2.00 -7.34 3.21
N ILE A 66 -1.96 -8.48 2.50
CA ILE A 66 -2.08 -8.54 1.04
C ILE A 66 -3.46 -8.01 0.60
N ASP A 67 -4.55 -8.48 1.21
CA ASP A 67 -5.90 -8.04 0.86
C ASP A 67 -6.07 -6.52 1.04
N LYS A 68 -5.58 -5.97 2.15
CA LYS A 68 -5.61 -4.52 2.39
C LYS A 68 -4.77 -3.76 1.37
N LEU A 69 -3.57 -4.27 1.09
CA LEU A 69 -2.67 -3.65 0.12
C LEU A 69 -3.26 -3.66 -1.30
N GLN A 70 -3.87 -4.76 -1.73
CA GLN A 70 -4.57 -4.84 -3.01
C GLN A 70 -5.72 -3.83 -3.11
N LEU A 71 -6.48 -3.65 -2.03
CA LEU A 71 -7.54 -2.65 -1.98
C LEU A 71 -7.00 -1.22 -2.16
N ASP A 72 -5.91 -0.89 -1.47
CA ASP A 72 -5.26 0.42 -1.56
C ASP A 72 -4.68 0.65 -2.97
N LEU A 73 -3.99 -0.33 -3.55
CA LEU A 73 -3.41 -0.24 -4.90
C LEU A 73 -4.49 -0.12 -5.99
N ASN A 74 -5.60 -0.87 -5.87
CA ASN A 74 -6.73 -0.76 -6.82
C ASN A 74 -7.39 0.62 -6.77
N GLY A 75 -7.48 1.22 -5.58
CA GLY A 75 -7.95 2.60 -5.42
C GLY A 75 -7.03 3.61 -6.12
N GLN A 76 -5.71 3.45 -5.97
CA GLN A 76 -4.72 4.27 -6.67
C GLN A 76 -4.81 4.09 -8.18
N GLU A 77 -4.87 2.85 -8.67
CA GLU A 77 -4.98 2.54 -10.10
C GLU A 77 -6.22 3.19 -10.71
N THR A 78 -7.38 3.06 -10.06
CA THR A 78 -8.63 3.69 -10.51
C THR A 78 -8.49 5.21 -10.62
N SER A 79 -7.90 5.84 -9.60
CA SER A 79 -7.70 7.30 -9.61
C SER A 79 -6.73 7.74 -10.71
N LEU A 80 -5.65 6.97 -10.94
CA LEU A 80 -4.68 7.27 -11.99
C LEU A 80 -5.24 7.03 -13.40
N MET A 81 -6.11 6.04 -13.59
CA MET A 81 -6.82 5.83 -14.86
C MET A 81 -7.72 7.03 -15.20
N GLN A 82 -8.47 7.54 -14.22
CA GLN A 82 -9.29 8.74 -14.42
C GLN A 82 -8.43 9.97 -14.70
N MET A 83 -7.29 10.10 -14.04
CA MET A 83 -6.33 11.17 -14.31
C MET A 83 -5.75 11.07 -15.72
N ASN A 84 -5.49 9.88 -16.21
CA ASN A 84 -5.05 9.65 -17.59
C ASN A 84 -6.05 10.21 -18.61
N GLU A 85 -7.35 10.00 -18.38
CA GLU A 85 -8.41 10.58 -19.23
C GLU A 85 -8.40 12.12 -19.19
N ILE A 86 -8.20 12.72 -17.99
CA ILE A 86 -8.13 14.17 -17.83
C ILE A 86 -6.90 14.74 -18.56
N ILE A 87 -5.74 14.08 -18.46
CA ILE A 87 -4.52 14.52 -19.14
C ILE A 87 -4.70 14.38 -20.67
N ALA A 88 -5.28 13.28 -21.17
CA ALA A 88 -5.56 13.11 -22.58
C ALA A 88 -6.50 14.19 -23.11
N ARG A 89 -7.54 14.55 -22.34
CA ARG A 89 -8.43 15.67 -22.67
C ARG A 89 -7.66 17.00 -22.68
N ALA A 90 -6.80 17.24 -21.71
CA ALA A 90 -5.96 18.43 -21.66
C ALA A 90 -5.04 18.53 -22.88
N GLN A 91 -4.42 17.44 -23.31
CA GLN A 91 -3.60 17.40 -24.51
C GLN A 91 -4.41 17.75 -25.76
N SER A 92 -5.63 17.21 -25.90
CA SER A 92 -6.55 17.55 -26.99
C SER A 92 -6.89 19.04 -27.00
N LEU A 93 -7.19 19.61 -25.84
CA LEU A 93 -7.47 21.05 -25.69
C LEU A 93 -6.26 21.93 -26.03
N LEU A 94 -5.05 21.48 -25.69
CA LEU A 94 -3.81 22.20 -26.02
C LEU A 94 -3.57 22.23 -27.55
N VAL A 95 -3.86 21.14 -28.25
CA VAL A 95 -3.79 21.14 -29.73
C VAL A 95 -4.79 22.12 -30.34
N ASN A 96 -6.00 22.17 -29.79
CA ASN A 96 -7.07 23.05 -30.24
C ASN A 96 -6.91 24.53 -29.77
N ALA A 97 -6.12 24.78 -28.74
CA ALA A 97 -5.93 26.12 -28.17
C ALA A 97 -5.27 27.12 -29.12
N LYS A 98 -4.58 26.64 -30.17
CA LYS A 98 -4.07 27.47 -31.27
C LYS A 98 -5.21 27.97 -32.16
N SER A 99 -6.43 27.44 -31.99
CA SER A 99 -7.62 27.65 -32.85
C SER A 99 -8.71 28.52 -32.19
N ASP A 100 -8.42 29.25 -31.11
CA ASP A 100 -9.26 30.24 -30.47
C ASP A 100 -10.64 29.77 -29.95
N THR A 101 -10.86 28.46 -29.80
CA THR A 101 -12.19 27.88 -29.53
C THR A 101 -12.44 27.48 -28.08
N ASN A 102 -11.41 27.36 -27.22
CA ASN A 102 -11.54 26.82 -25.86
C ASN A 102 -11.15 27.83 -24.79
N GLY A 103 -12.08 28.08 -23.86
CA GLY A 103 -11.92 29.09 -22.81
C GLY A 103 -10.96 28.68 -21.67
N PRO A 104 -10.40 29.65 -20.94
CA PRO A 104 -9.52 29.44 -19.79
C PRO A 104 -10.16 28.61 -18.67
N SER A 105 -11.48 28.72 -18.51
CA SER A 105 -12.26 28.04 -17.45
C SER A 105 -12.16 26.51 -17.48
N GLU A 106 -12.01 25.92 -18.66
CA GLU A 106 -11.92 24.47 -18.78
C GLU A 106 -10.62 23.90 -18.21
N ARG A 107 -9.53 24.65 -18.29
CA ARG A 107 -8.21 24.25 -17.74
C ARG A 107 -8.14 24.41 -16.22
N ASP A 108 -8.81 25.42 -15.69
CA ASP A 108 -8.97 25.59 -14.25
C ASP A 108 -9.75 24.38 -13.69
N TYR A 109 -10.83 23.97 -14.37
CA TYR A 109 -11.60 22.77 -14.04
C TYR A 109 -10.76 21.49 -14.09
N LEU A 110 -9.88 21.33 -15.09
CA LEU A 110 -8.99 20.15 -15.18
C LEU A 110 -8.01 20.09 -14.00
N SER A 111 -7.43 21.22 -13.61
CA SER A 111 -6.52 21.26 -12.46
C SER A 111 -7.22 20.91 -11.15
N GLU A 112 -8.42 21.43 -10.93
CA GLU A 112 -9.25 21.10 -9.77
C GLU A 112 -9.65 19.60 -9.76
N SER A 113 -10.00 19.05 -10.92
CA SER A 113 -10.33 17.63 -11.04
C SER A 113 -9.15 16.72 -10.67
N ILE A 114 -7.92 17.07 -11.06
CA ILE A 114 -6.71 16.34 -10.67
C ILE A 114 -6.50 16.40 -9.14
N VAL A 115 -6.68 17.58 -8.54
CA VAL A 115 -6.60 17.73 -7.09
C VAL A 115 -7.62 16.85 -6.37
N GLN A 116 -8.87 16.82 -6.87
CA GLN A 116 -9.92 15.98 -6.30
C GLN A 116 -9.56 14.49 -6.39
N LEU A 117 -9.06 14.03 -7.54
CA LEU A 117 -8.63 12.63 -7.72
C LEU A 117 -7.46 12.23 -6.81
N MET A 118 -6.49 13.12 -6.63
CA MET A 118 -5.37 12.86 -5.72
C MET A 118 -5.78 12.90 -4.24
N ASN A 119 -6.85 13.58 -3.90
CA ASN A 119 -7.39 13.69 -2.55
C ASN A 119 -8.53 12.70 -2.28
N VAL A 120 -8.79 11.75 -3.19
CA VAL A 120 -9.83 10.73 -3.01
C VAL A 120 -9.61 9.95 -1.72
N GLN A 121 -10.69 9.79 -0.95
CA GLN A 121 -10.68 9.04 0.30
C GLN A 121 -10.72 7.54 0.01
N GLY A 122 -9.77 6.81 0.57
CA GLY A 122 -9.83 5.34 0.69
C GLY A 122 -10.71 4.92 1.88
N VAL A 123 -10.51 3.69 2.36
CA VAL A 123 -11.30 3.16 3.48
C VAL A 123 -10.98 3.89 4.79
N ASP A 124 -9.70 4.04 5.10
CA ASP A 124 -9.23 4.61 6.38
C ASP A 124 -8.58 6.00 6.23
N ARG A 125 -8.09 6.32 5.03
CA ARG A 125 -7.30 7.53 4.75
C ARG A 125 -7.36 7.89 3.26
N PRO A 126 -6.92 9.10 2.85
CA PRO A 126 -6.77 9.41 1.43
C PRO A 126 -5.85 8.40 0.74
N VAL A 127 -6.21 8.03 -0.49
CA VAL A 127 -5.52 6.96 -1.26
C VAL A 127 -4.03 7.28 -1.48
N PHE A 128 -3.68 8.55 -1.63
CA PHE A 128 -2.31 9.02 -1.84
C PHE A 128 -1.71 9.72 -0.62
N ALA A 129 -2.24 9.47 0.58
CA ALA A 129 -1.80 10.17 1.79
C ALA A 129 -0.38 9.81 2.26
N GLY A 130 0.18 8.70 1.78
CA GLY A 130 1.48 8.22 2.25
C GLY A 130 1.48 7.90 3.75
N ILE A 131 2.62 8.13 4.41
CA ILE A 131 2.81 7.83 5.84
C ILE A 131 2.01 8.78 6.74
N ASP A 132 1.88 10.04 6.35
CA ASP A 132 1.28 11.08 7.20
C ASP A 132 -0.24 10.99 7.34
N GLY A 133 -0.91 10.23 6.48
CA GLY A 133 -2.37 10.08 6.50
C GLY A 133 -3.18 11.35 6.26
N LYS A 134 -2.51 12.46 5.88
CA LYS A 134 -3.12 13.77 5.64
C LYS A 134 -3.55 13.91 4.18
N THR A 135 -4.35 14.95 3.90
CA THR A 135 -4.74 15.32 2.54
C THR A 135 -3.49 15.56 1.69
N PRO A 136 -3.28 14.79 0.59
CA PRO A 136 -2.06 14.83 -0.18
C PRO A 136 -1.77 16.20 -0.80
N ILE A 137 -2.81 16.86 -1.34
CA ILE A 137 -2.66 18.10 -2.09
C ILE A 137 -3.52 19.20 -1.47
N VAL A 138 -2.90 20.34 -1.20
CA VAL A 138 -3.55 21.55 -0.73
C VAL A 138 -3.25 22.69 -1.72
N LEU A 139 -4.30 23.34 -2.21
CA LEU A 139 -4.20 24.55 -3.00
C LEU A 139 -4.27 25.77 -2.06
N GLY A 140 -3.23 26.62 -2.10
CA GLY A 140 -3.21 27.93 -1.48
C GLY A 140 -3.36 29.04 -2.52
N ASP A 141 -3.36 30.30 -2.09
CA ASP A 141 -3.40 31.47 -2.97
C ASP A 141 -2.14 31.52 -3.87
N GLY A 142 -2.21 30.82 -5.02
CA GLY A 142 -1.14 30.77 -6.01
C GLY A 142 -0.03 29.75 -5.75
N ALA A 143 -0.11 28.97 -4.67
CA ALA A 143 0.82 27.90 -4.34
C ALA A 143 0.13 26.53 -4.34
N VAL A 144 0.86 25.51 -4.74
CA VAL A 144 0.44 24.10 -4.64
C VAL A 144 1.37 23.40 -3.65
N SER A 145 0.79 22.84 -2.61
CA SER A 145 1.54 22.06 -1.60
C SER A 145 1.17 20.60 -1.69
N ILE A 146 2.17 19.73 -1.75
CA ILE A 146 2.02 18.26 -1.68
C ILE A 146 2.69 17.80 -0.39
N HIS A 147 1.94 17.12 0.47
CA HIS A 147 2.39 16.70 1.81
C HIS A 147 2.98 17.89 2.63
N SER A 148 2.35 19.05 2.54
CA SER A 148 2.79 20.29 3.20
C SER A 148 4.11 20.89 2.65
N LEU A 149 4.62 20.39 1.53
CA LEU A 149 5.80 20.92 0.84
C LEU A 149 5.36 21.73 -0.38
N ASP A 150 5.91 22.93 -0.53
CA ASP A 150 5.66 23.75 -1.72
C ASP A 150 6.37 23.12 -2.92
N VAL A 151 5.59 22.75 -3.95
CA VAL A 151 6.09 21.99 -5.11
C VAL A 151 7.09 22.80 -5.97
N ASP A 152 7.02 24.13 -5.98
CA ASP A 152 7.89 24.97 -6.80
C ASP A 152 9.28 25.11 -6.20
N THR A 153 9.42 24.98 -4.87
CA THR A 153 10.71 25.14 -4.17
C THR A 153 11.50 23.84 -4.04
N LEU A 154 10.88 22.69 -4.37
CA LEU A 154 11.51 21.37 -4.25
C LEU A 154 12.54 21.15 -5.35
N VAL A 155 13.76 20.82 -4.95
CA VAL A 155 14.86 20.49 -5.89
C VAL A 155 15.07 18.98 -5.96
N SER A 156 15.08 18.29 -4.83
CA SER A 156 15.27 16.83 -4.75
C SER A 156 14.62 16.32 -3.45
N PRO A 157 13.27 16.17 -3.43
CA PRO A 157 12.62 15.68 -2.24
C PRO A 157 12.98 14.23 -1.98
N GLU A 158 13.19 13.91 -0.71
CA GLU A 158 13.30 12.52 -0.27
C GLU A 158 11.88 11.91 -0.27
N ILE A 159 11.62 11.06 -1.27
CA ILE A 159 10.33 10.38 -1.39
C ILE A 159 10.40 9.09 -0.59
N THR A 160 9.93 9.17 0.65
CA THR A 160 9.86 8.00 1.53
C THR A 160 8.63 7.15 1.18
N GLY A 161 8.87 5.93 0.69
CA GLY A 161 7.81 4.96 0.42
C GLY A 161 7.31 4.27 1.70
N GLN A 162 6.04 3.95 1.74
CA GLN A 162 5.47 3.08 2.77
C GLN A 162 5.54 1.63 2.30
N TYR A 163 6.19 0.77 3.09
CA TYR A 163 6.39 -0.64 2.76
C TYR A 163 5.60 -1.55 3.69
N ILE A 164 5.04 -2.62 3.15
CA ILE A 164 4.25 -3.61 3.91
C ILE A 164 4.93 -4.97 3.78
N ASP A 165 5.09 -5.65 4.94
CA ASP A 165 5.54 -7.04 5.00
C ASP A 165 4.40 -7.99 4.62
N ILE A 166 4.65 -8.78 3.58
CA ILE A 166 3.73 -9.79 3.05
C ILE A 166 4.21 -11.23 3.28
N GLY A 167 5.21 -11.41 4.16
CA GLY A 167 5.68 -12.74 4.57
C GLY A 167 6.82 -13.31 3.75
N LEU A 168 7.47 -12.53 2.90
CA LEU A 168 8.64 -12.97 2.11
C LEU A 168 9.93 -13.03 2.94
N GLY A 169 9.87 -12.64 4.21
CA GLY A 169 11.02 -12.54 5.09
C GLY A 169 11.73 -11.20 4.93
N LEU A 170 11.54 -10.32 5.91
CA LEU A 170 12.18 -9.00 5.97
C LEU A 170 13.70 -9.14 5.89
N GLN A 171 14.30 -8.49 4.91
CA GLN A 171 15.74 -8.36 4.76
C GLN A 171 16.15 -6.89 4.90
N PHE A 172 17.28 -6.67 5.56
CA PHE A 172 17.83 -5.34 5.77
C PHE A 172 19.16 -5.19 5.02
N ASN A 173 19.40 -4.00 4.52
CA ASN A 173 20.69 -3.57 3.99
C ASN A 173 21.14 -2.36 4.81
N GLY A 174 21.93 -2.59 5.87
CA GLY A 174 22.17 -1.60 6.90
C GLY A 174 20.88 -1.27 7.67
N ASP A 175 20.55 0.01 7.80
CA ASP A 175 19.34 0.50 8.48
C ASP A 175 18.09 0.51 7.57
N ASN A 176 18.25 0.24 6.27
CA ASN A 176 17.15 0.27 5.31
C ASN A 176 16.59 -1.13 5.04
N VAL A 177 15.28 -1.22 4.88
CA VAL A 177 14.61 -2.44 4.43
C VAL A 177 14.92 -2.67 2.95
N LYS A 178 15.28 -3.92 2.60
CA LYS A 178 15.53 -4.29 1.21
C LYS A 178 14.20 -4.35 0.44
N GLU A 179 14.07 -3.55 -0.59
CA GLU A 179 12.83 -3.43 -1.38
C GLU A 179 12.32 -4.77 -1.93
N SER A 180 13.21 -5.72 -2.26
CA SER A 180 12.83 -7.05 -2.72
C SER A 180 12.14 -7.94 -1.65
N SER A 181 12.14 -7.54 -0.39
CA SER A 181 11.52 -8.28 0.74
C SER A 181 10.18 -7.72 1.20
N VAL A 182 9.74 -6.62 0.62
CA VAL A 182 8.52 -5.88 0.98
C VAL A 182 7.84 -5.36 -0.27
N VAL A 183 6.58 -4.97 -0.16
CA VAL A 183 5.88 -4.29 -1.24
C VAL A 183 5.56 -2.87 -0.84
N ARG A 184 5.87 -1.93 -1.70
CA ARG A 184 5.52 -0.52 -1.52
C ARG A 184 4.01 -0.35 -1.67
N SER A 185 3.37 0.24 -0.67
CA SER A 185 1.91 0.40 -0.61
C SER A 185 1.41 1.72 -1.20
N ASP A 186 2.30 2.68 -1.39
CA ASP A 186 1.95 4.01 -1.84
C ASP A 186 2.62 4.36 -3.17
N THR A 187 2.00 5.31 -3.87
CA THR A 187 2.62 6.04 -4.99
C THR A 187 2.56 7.51 -4.64
N SER A 188 3.71 8.16 -4.65
CA SER A 188 3.78 9.58 -4.27
C SER A 188 3.14 10.48 -5.32
N PRO A 189 2.27 11.42 -4.95
CA PRO A 189 1.80 12.47 -5.87
C PRO A 189 2.93 13.27 -6.50
N LEU A 190 4.07 13.43 -5.82
CA LEU A 190 5.26 14.11 -6.35
C LEU A 190 5.87 13.35 -7.54
N GLU A 191 5.88 12.02 -7.49
CA GLU A 191 6.39 11.18 -8.60
C GLU A 191 5.52 11.30 -9.84
N ILE A 192 4.19 11.41 -9.67
CA ILE A 192 3.22 11.48 -10.77
C ILE A 192 3.13 12.91 -11.33
N LEU A 193 2.82 13.88 -10.45
CA LEU A 193 2.55 15.26 -10.86
C LEU A 193 3.83 16.03 -11.16
N GLY A 194 4.97 15.63 -10.61
CA GLY A 194 6.23 16.33 -10.70
C GLY A 194 6.39 17.45 -9.67
N TYR A 195 7.59 17.99 -9.57
CA TYR A 195 7.99 19.04 -8.65
C TYR A 195 9.11 19.90 -9.24
N GLY A 196 9.35 21.05 -8.61
CA GLY A 196 10.39 21.99 -8.98
C GLY A 196 10.06 22.84 -10.20
N VAL A 197 10.99 23.73 -10.51
CA VAL A 197 10.92 24.66 -11.65
C VAL A 197 12.16 24.45 -12.51
N ASP A 198 11.96 24.33 -13.81
CA ASP A 198 13.02 24.19 -14.79
C ASP A 198 12.97 25.33 -15.79
N ASN A 199 14.04 26.13 -15.87
CA ASN A 199 14.12 27.31 -16.71
C ASN A 199 12.92 28.29 -16.53
N GLY A 200 12.47 28.48 -15.30
CA GLY A 200 11.34 29.36 -14.99
C GLY A 200 9.96 28.74 -15.29
N THR A 201 9.91 27.48 -15.74
CA THR A 201 8.67 26.77 -16.05
C THR A 201 8.42 25.70 -14.98
N PRO A 202 7.24 25.64 -14.35
CA PRO A 202 6.94 24.62 -13.34
C PRO A 202 6.89 23.22 -13.96
N ASN A 203 7.34 22.22 -13.20
CA ASN A 203 7.25 20.81 -13.57
C ASN A 203 5.99 20.14 -13.05
N ASN A 204 5.38 20.72 -12.02
CA ASN A 204 4.14 20.17 -11.45
C ASN A 204 2.96 20.39 -12.38
N LEU A 205 2.21 19.32 -12.68
CA LEU A 205 1.11 19.34 -13.64
C LEU A 205 0.02 20.36 -13.28
N ILE A 206 -0.31 20.51 -11.99
CA ILE A 206 -1.34 21.47 -11.53
C ILE A 206 -0.85 22.89 -11.80
N ARG A 207 0.40 23.20 -11.48
CA ARG A 207 1.02 24.50 -11.75
C ARG A 207 1.10 24.78 -13.25
N VAL A 208 1.43 23.76 -14.06
CA VAL A 208 1.43 23.86 -15.52
C VAL A 208 0.05 24.27 -16.04
N PHE A 209 -1.03 23.67 -15.53
CA PHE A 209 -2.40 24.08 -15.93
C PHE A 209 -2.77 25.48 -15.46
N GLN A 210 -2.35 25.90 -14.27
CA GLN A 210 -2.56 27.25 -13.78
C GLN A 210 -1.84 28.28 -14.68
N GLU A 211 -0.58 28.03 -15.06
CA GLU A 211 0.18 28.92 -15.95
C GLU A 211 -0.42 28.94 -17.38
N LEU A 212 -0.87 27.79 -17.89
CA LEU A 212 -1.59 27.73 -19.17
C LEU A 212 -2.89 28.56 -19.13
N SER A 213 -3.65 28.45 -18.05
CA SER A 213 -4.87 29.25 -17.86
C SER A 213 -4.58 30.76 -17.81
N LYS A 214 -3.54 31.17 -17.08
CA LYS A 214 -3.12 32.57 -17.03
C LYS A 214 -2.66 33.10 -18.39
N GLY A 215 -1.81 32.33 -19.09
CA GLY A 215 -1.31 32.71 -20.42
C GLY A 215 -2.46 32.96 -21.41
N LEU A 216 -3.45 32.09 -21.40
CA LEU A 216 -4.61 32.21 -22.28
C LEU A 216 -5.54 33.40 -21.88
N LYS A 217 -5.77 33.63 -20.58
CA LYS A 217 -6.51 34.80 -20.12
C LYS A 217 -5.86 36.12 -20.56
N ASN A 218 -4.52 36.14 -20.59
CA ASN A 218 -3.73 37.33 -20.95
C ASN A 218 -3.36 37.37 -22.46
N ASN A 219 -3.82 36.39 -23.25
CA ASN A 219 -3.47 36.20 -24.65
C ASN A 219 -1.94 36.11 -24.88
N ASP A 220 -1.21 35.56 -23.89
CA ASP A 220 0.23 35.37 -23.93
C ASP A 220 0.54 33.88 -24.16
N LEU A 221 0.99 33.57 -25.37
CA LEU A 221 1.33 32.20 -25.78
C LEU A 221 2.86 31.93 -25.78
N SER A 222 3.66 32.83 -25.24
CA SER A 222 5.13 32.77 -25.31
C SER A 222 5.72 31.49 -24.66
N GLY A 223 5.09 30.97 -23.59
CA GLY A 223 5.50 29.75 -22.89
C GLY A 223 4.75 28.48 -23.29
N PHE A 224 3.81 28.57 -24.23
CA PHE A 224 2.86 27.52 -24.51
C PHE A 224 3.49 26.18 -24.93
N GLU A 225 4.52 26.22 -25.78
CA GLU A 225 5.20 24.98 -26.24
C GLU A 225 5.93 24.28 -25.08
N SER A 226 6.60 25.04 -24.23
CA SER A 226 7.25 24.51 -23.03
C SER A 226 6.27 23.85 -22.08
N LEU A 227 5.15 24.53 -21.77
CA LEU A 227 4.08 24.01 -20.91
C LEU A 227 3.42 22.77 -21.51
N SER A 228 3.19 22.73 -22.82
CA SER A 228 2.65 21.56 -23.52
C SER A 228 3.58 20.35 -23.40
N LYS A 229 4.90 20.53 -23.52
CA LYS A 229 5.89 19.47 -23.29
C LYS A 229 5.86 18.96 -21.84
N LYS A 230 5.61 19.85 -20.85
CA LYS A 230 5.49 19.45 -19.44
C LYS A 230 4.22 18.61 -19.21
N VAL A 231 3.10 18.90 -19.89
CA VAL A 231 1.90 18.03 -19.85
C VAL A 231 2.21 16.64 -20.41
N SER A 232 2.91 16.55 -21.53
CA SER A 232 3.33 15.25 -22.09
C SER A 232 4.25 14.49 -21.13
N SER A 233 5.22 15.15 -20.53
CA SER A 233 6.11 14.52 -19.54
C SER A 233 5.36 14.05 -18.29
N ALA A 234 4.32 14.76 -17.87
CA ALA A 234 3.46 14.32 -16.77
C ALA A 234 2.63 13.10 -17.16
N HIS A 235 2.15 13.04 -18.40
CA HIS A 235 1.48 11.86 -18.94
C HIS A 235 2.39 10.62 -18.93
N ASP A 236 3.65 10.78 -19.37
CA ASP A 236 4.63 9.68 -19.36
C ASP A 236 4.89 9.17 -17.94
N ARG A 237 5.05 10.07 -16.96
CA ARG A 237 5.21 9.71 -15.54
C ARG A 237 4.00 8.94 -15.01
N LEU A 238 2.78 9.38 -15.38
CA LEU A 238 1.54 8.71 -15.01
C LEU A 238 1.48 7.28 -15.56
N LEU A 239 1.84 7.08 -16.82
CA LEU A 239 1.85 5.76 -17.46
C LEU A 239 2.88 4.82 -16.80
N VAL A 240 4.05 5.33 -16.43
CA VAL A 240 5.06 4.58 -15.66
C VAL A 240 4.47 4.17 -14.31
N SER A 241 3.82 5.07 -13.59
CA SER A 241 3.20 4.78 -12.30
C SER A 241 2.07 3.76 -12.41
N LEU A 242 1.23 3.84 -13.44
CA LEU A 242 0.18 2.84 -13.72
C LEU A 242 0.78 1.45 -14.00
N THR A 243 1.86 1.39 -14.78
CA THR A 243 2.55 0.13 -15.08
C THR A 243 3.15 -0.49 -13.82
N ASP A 244 3.76 0.31 -12.96
CA ASP A 244 4.31 -0.13 -11.70
C ASP A 244 3.23 -0.65 -10.72
N LEU A 245 2.08 0.05 -10.62
CA LEU A 245 0.93 -0.42 -9.84
C LEU A 245 0.41 -1.75 -10.35
N GLY A 246 0.26 -1.90 -11.67
CA GLY A 246 -0.16 -3.16 -12.29
C GLY A 246 0.81 -4.30 -11.98
N ALA A 247 2.12 -4.05 -12.03
CA ALA A 247 3.15 -5.02 -11.68
C ALA A 247 3.09 -5.42 -10.20
N ARG A 248 2.88 -4.46 -9.29
CA ARG A 248 2.69 -4.74 -7.85
C ARG A 248 1.43 -5.57 -7.59
N ASN A 249 0.30 -5.25 -8.23
CA ASN A 249 -0.93 -6.04 -8.11
C ASN A 249 -0.73 -7.48 -8.60
N ALA A 250 -0.13 -7.68 -9.77
CA ALA A 250 0.17 -9.01 -10.30
C ALA A 250 1.11 -9.81 -9.39
N TYR A 251 2.09 -9.13 -8.77
CA TYR A 251 2.99 -9.75 -7.80
C TYR A 251 2.24 -10.21 -6.53
N LEU A 252 1.32 -9.39 -6.01
CA LEU A 252 0.49 -9.75 -4.85
C LEU A 252 -0.44 -10.93 -5.16
N ASP A 253 -1.06 -10.98 -6.34
CA ASP A 253 -1.88 -12.10 -6.77
C ASP A 253 -1.08 -13.41 -6.82
N ASN A 254 0.13 -13.37 -7.35
CA ASN A 254 1.02 -14.53 -7.39
C ASN A 254 1.50 -14.96 -6.00
N THR A 255 1.63 -14.03 -5.05
CA THR A 255 2.08 -14.34 -3.68
C THR A 255 0.95 -14.93 -2.83
N LYS A 256 -0.30 -14.60 -3.14
CA LYS A 256 -1.49 -15.07 -2.44
C LYS A 256 -1.86 -16.51 -2.76
N ASN A 257 -1.53 -17.01 -3.97
CA ASN A 257 -1.80 -18.35 -4.46
C ASN A 257 -0.69 -19.35 -4.08
#